data_c39e8a3339b3eef1955eed13382189db
#
_entry.id   c39e8a3339b3eef1955eed13382189db
#
_cell.length_a   1.000
_cell.length_b   1.000
_cell.length_c   1.000
_cell.angle_alpha   90.00
_cell.angle_beta   90.00
_cell.angle_gamma   90.00
#
_symmetry.space_group_name_H-M   'P 1'
#
loop_
_entity.id
_entity.type
_entity.pdbx_description
1 polymer ?
#
loop_
_entity_poly.entity_id
_entity_poly.type
_entity_poly.pdbx_seq_one_letter_code
_entity_poly.pdbx_strand_id
1 'polypeptide(L)'
;MNRESEILVSCADRIVWVRVDGRGSSANSTALKDFAREMIRRGAREFIIDLCNCPAMDSTFLGTLAGISLRLRELGEGCLSVVNVNSRNAELLCSLGLNELLKVGVSTTRKDGLPLAIPLKEACTAQAQTILEAHEALIQIAPANLPKFKDVIQYLKDDLHLST
;
A
#
# COMPACT_ATOMS: atom_id res chain seq x y z
N MET A 1 -15.73 -4.84 20.00
CA MET A 1 -15.76 -5.70 18.80
C MET A 1 -14.70 -5.26 17.83
N ASN A 2 -13.75 -6.13 17.56
CA ASN A 2 -12.79 -5.87 16.50
C ASN A 2 -13.48 -6.09 15.16
N ARG A 3 -13.74 -5.01 14.45
CA ARG A 3 -14.13 -5.14 13.06
C ARG A 3 -12.93 -5.69 12.31
N GLU A 4 -13.13 -6.76 11.60
CA GLU A 4 -12.12 -7.25 10.69
C GLU A 4 -11.79 -6.15 9.68
N SER A 5 -10.50 -5.96 9.42
CA SER A 5 -10.07 -5.00 8.41
C SER A 5 -10.55 -5.44 7.03
N GLU A 6 -11.04 -4.51 6.25
CA GLU A 6 -11.54 -4.81 4.92
C GLU A 6 -10.98 -3.81 3.92
N ILE A 7 -10.61 -4.29 2.75
CA ILE A 7 -10.22 -3.43 1.65
C ILE A 7 -11.31 -3.49 0.59
N LEU A 8 -11.87 -2.34 0.26
CA LEU A 8 -12.88 -2.20 -0.76
C LEU A 8 -12.26 -1.55 -1.99
N VAL A 9 -12.57 -2.07 -3.17
CA VAL A 9 -11.99 -1.58 -4.43
C VAL A 9 -13.08 -1.28 -5.44
N SER A 10 -12.84 -0.27 -6.25
CA SER A 10 -13.64 -0.01 -7.44
C SER A 10 -12.72 0.53 -8.55
N CYS A 11 -13.09 0.25 -9.79
CA CYS A 11 -12.29 0.61 -10.94
C CYS A 11 -13.17 1.25 -12.00
N ALA A 12 -12.70 2.32 -12.60
CA ALA A 12 -13.34 2.94 -13.74
C ALA A 12 -12.26 3.63 -14.58
N ASP A 13 -12.24 3.42 -15.89
CA ASP A 13 -11.32 4.02 -16.84
C ASP A 13 -9.87 3.84 -16.44
N ARG A 14 -9.04 3.66 -16.16
CA ARG A 14 -7.64 3.51 -15.74
C ARG A 14 -7.41 3.97 -14.28
N ILE A 15 -8.52 4.25 -13.56
CA ILE A 15 -8.45 4.69 -12.17
C ILE A 15 -8.93 3.56 -11.26
N VAL A 16 -8.14 3.26 -10.23
CA VAL A 16 -8.49 2.32 -9.18
C VAL A 16 -8.69 3.09 -7.89
N TRP A 17 -9.85 2.92 -7.29
CA TRP A 17 -10.16 3.48 -5.97
C TRP A 17 -10.08 2.37 -4.94
N VAL A 18 -9.30 2.59 -3.89
CA VAL A 18 -9.12 1.63 -2.80
C VAL A 18 -9.48 2.31 -1.49
N ARG A 19 -10.44 1.75 -0.76
CA ARG A 19 -10.75 2.24 0.59
C ARG A 19 -10.33 1.17 1.60
N VAL A 20 -9.61 1.60 2.62
CA VAL A 20 -9.18 0.72 3.70
C VAL A 20 -10.07 0.97 4.90
N ASP A 21 -10.89 -0.02 5.24
CA ASP A 21 -11.75 0.02 6.42
C ASP A 21 -11.07 -0.80 7.52
N GLY A 22 -10.61 -0.12 8.56
CA GLY A 22 -9.83 -0.75 9.62
C GLY A 22 -8.34 -0.59 9.38
N ARG A 23 -7.55 -1.38 10.07
CA ARG A 23 -6.09 -1.26 10.03
C ARG A 23 -5.50 -1.80 8.72
N GLY A 24 -4.61 -1.02 8.10
CA GLY A 24 -3.77 -1.50 7.02
C GLY A 24 -2.61 -2.32 7.58
N SER A 25 -2.56 -3.61 7.28
CA SER A 25 -1.61 -4.52 7.93
C SER A 25 -1.02 -5.53 6.95
N SER A 26 -0.06 -6.30 7.45
CA SER A 26 0.51 -7.41 6.68
C SER A 26 -0.56 -8.40 6.23
N ALA A 27 -1.64 -8.57 7.00
CA ALA A 27 -2.71 -9.52 6.69
C ALA A 27 -3.43 -9.18 5.38
N ASN A 28 -3.63 -7.89 5.07
CA ASN A 28 -4.32 -7.48 3.86
C ASN A 28 -3.38 -6.96 2.75
N SER A 29 -2.08 -6.92 3.01
CA SER A 29 -1.11 -6.39 2.05
C SER A 29 -0.93 -7.26 0.82
N THR A 30 -0.92 -8.59 0.98
CA THR A 30 -0.75 -9.50 -0.16
C THR A 30 -1.91 -9.37 -1.15
N ALA A 31 -3.14 -9.33 -0.66
CA ALA A 31 -4.31 -9.17 -1.51
C ALA A 31 -4.27 -7.84 -2.27
N LEU A 32 -3.90 -6.77 -1.60
CA LEU A 32 -3.77 -5.45 -2.24
C LEU A 32 -2.66 -5.46 -3.30
N LYS A 33 -1.51 -6.04 -2.98
CA LYS A 33 -0.38 -6.14 -3.92
C LYS A 33 -0.76 -6.89 -5.19
N ASP A 34 -1.39 -8.05 -5.04
CA ASP A 34 -1.78 -8.88 -6.17
C ASP A 34 -2.86 -8.21 -7.02
N PHE A 35 -3.83 -7.57 -6.36
CA PHE A 35 -4.86 -6.80 -7.05
C PHE A 35 -4.25 -5.64 -7.85
N ALA A 36 -3.37 -4.87 -7.24
CA ALA A 36 -2.74 -3.73 -7.91
C ALA A 36 -1.90 -4.18 -9.11
N ARG A 37 -1.16 -5.28 -8.97
CA ARG A 37 -0.37 -5.84 -10.06
C ARG A 37 -1.25 -6.20 -11.26
N GLU A 38 -2.38 -6.86 -11.00
CA GLU A 38 -3.32 -7.23 -12.05
C GLU A 38 -3.96 -6.02 -12.71
N MET A 39 -4.33 -5.01 -11.92
CA MET A 39 -4.91 -3.79 -12.47
C MET A 39 -3.91 -3.02 -13.33
N ILE A 40 -2.67 -2.93 -12.91
CA ILE A 40 -1.60 -2.30 -13.71
C ILE A 40 -1.40 -3.07 -15.02
N ARG A 41 -1.41 -4.40 -14.96
CA ARG A 41 -1.32 -5.24 -16.16
C ARG A 41 -2.47 -4.95 -17.13
N ARG A 42 -3.65 -4.61 -16.62
CA ARG A 42 -4.82 -4.28 -17.44
C ARG A 42 -4.86 -2.82 -17.87
N GLY A 43 -3.86 -2.03 -17.53
CA GLY A 43 -3.74 -0.65 -17.97
C GLY A 43 -4.07 0.42 -16.95
N ALA A 44 -4.36 0.05 -15.71
CA ALA A 44 -4.59 1.05 -14.65
C ALA A 44 -3.30 1.82 -14.38
N ARG A 45 -3.42 3.14 -14.19
CA ARG A 45 -2.27 4.02 -13.97
C ARG A 45 -2.46 4.99 -12.83
N GLU A 46 -3.66 5.11 -12.31
CA GLU A 46 -3.94 5.98 -11.17
C GLU A 46 -4.60 5.17 -10.06
N PHE A 47 -4.02 5.25 -8.88
CA PHE A 47 -4.55 4.60 -7.68
C PHE A 47 -4.85 5.66 -6.65
N ILE A 48 -6.06 5.63 -6.09
CA ILE A 48 -6.47 6.52 -5.03
C ILE A 48 -6.76 5.67 -3.80
N ILE A 49 -5.96 5.86 -2.76
CA ILE A 49 -6.07 5.11 -1.51
C ILE A 49 -6.78 6.00 -0.49
N ASP A 50 -8.00 5.63 -0.15
CA ASP A 50 -8.82 6.37 0.80
C ASP A 50 -8.66 5.78 2.20
N LEU A 51 -8.13 6.58 3.10
CA LEU A 51 -7.83 6.17 4.47
C LEU A 51 -8.80 6.77 5.50
N CYS A 52 -9.97 7.22 5.08
CA CYS A 52 -10.92 7.88 6.00
C CYS A 52 -11.34 6.94 7.15
N ASN A 53 -11.40 5.64 6.93
CA ASN A 53 -11.77 4.64 7.93
C ASN A 53 -10.57 3.81 8.39
N CYS A 54 -9.34 4.27 8.12
CA CYS A 54 -8.12 3.55 8.47
C CYS A 54 -7.40 4.29 9.61
N PRO A 55 -7.51 3.80 10.85
CA PRO A 55 -6.90 4.48 11.98
C PRO A 55 -5.38 4.34 12.03
N ALA A 56 -4.85 3.27 11.47
CA ALA A 56 -3.41 2.99 11.53
C ALA A 56 -2.99 2.03 10.42
N MET A 57 -1.71 2.08 10.07
CA MET A 57 -1.09 1.18 9.11
C MET A 57 0.22 0.65 9.69
N ASP A 58 0.60 -0.58 9.34
CA ASP A 58 1.93 -1.08 9.69
C ASP A 58 2.91 -0.85 8.54
N SER A 59 4.19 -1.15 8.79
CA SER A 59 5.25 -0.92 7.80
C SER A 59 5.11 -1.80 6.56
N THR A 60 4.53 -2.99 6.70
CA THR A 60 4.28 -3.87 5.55
C THR A 60 3.26 -3.27 4.61
N PHE A 61 2.17 -2.74 5.14
CA PHE A 61 1.13 -2.09 4.34
C PHE A 61 1.70 -0.83 3.65
N LEU A 62 2.42 0.00 4.39
CA LEU A 62 3.06 1.19 3.85
C LEU A 62 4.05 0.86 2.74
N GLY A 63 4.85 -0.19 2.93
CA GLY A 63 5.80 -0.64 1.93
C GLY A 63 5.10 -1.20 0.69
N THR A 64 3.93 -1.79 0.85
CA THR A 64 3.10 -2.25 -0.27
C THR A 64 2.61 -1.05 -1.10
N LEU A 65 2.14 0.00 -0.47
CA LEU A 65 1.77 1.24 -1.18
C LEU A 65 2.98 1.84 -1.91
N ALA A 66 4.13 1.85 -1.25
CA ALA A 66 5.38 2.32 -1.84
C ALA A 66 5.76 1.51 -3.07
N GLY A 67 5.65 0.18 -2.99
CA GLY A 67 5.95 -0.72 -4.10
C GLY A 67 5.06 -0.48 -5.31
N ILE A 68 3.78 -0.26 -5.10
CA ILE A 68 2.83 0.07 -6.18
C ILE A 68 3.26 1.39 -6.85
N SER A 69 3.60 2.39 -6.06
CA SER A 69 4.02 3.69 -6.60
C SER A 69 5.33 3.60 -7.39
N LEU A 70 6.29 2.82 -6.89
CA LEU A 70 7.55 2.58 -7.60
C LEU A 70 7.31 1.89 -8.93
N ARG A 71 6.39 0.92 -8.97
CA ARG A 71 6.06 0.23 -10.22
C ARG A 71 5.48 1.19 -11.25
N LEU A 72 4.59 2.08 -10.83
CA LEU A 72 4.02 3.10 -11.72
C LEU A 72 5.10 4.03 -12.24
N ARG A 73 6.05 4.41 -11.38
CA ARG A 73 7.18 5.24 -11.77
C ARG A 73 8.06 4.54 -12.82
N GLU A 74 8.33 3.25 -12.66
CA GLU A 74 9.09 2.46 -13.63
C GLU A 74 8.41 2.42 -15.00
N LEU A 75 7.09 2.40 -15.03
CA LEU A 75 6.32 2.42 -16.27
C LEU A 75 6.30 3.82 -16.93
N GLY A 76 6.81 4.84 -16.24
CA GLY A 76 6.92 6.19 -16.78
C GLY A 76 5.63 6.98 -16.77
N GLU A 77 4.53 6.43 -16.28
CA GLU A 77 3.26 7.12 -16.15
C GLU A 77 2.47 6.62 -14.95
N GLY A 78 1.63 7.47 -14.42
CA GLY A 78 0.74 7.09 -13.32
C GLY A 78 1.20 7.60 -11.97
N CYS A 79 0.30 7.49 -11.02
CA CYS A 79 0.57 7.92 -9.66
C CYS A 79 -0.33 7.20 -8.65
N LEU A 80 0.12 7.17 -7.41
CA LEU A 80 -0.67 6.72 -6.28
C LEU A 80 -0.90 7.92 -5.36
N SER A 81 -2.16 8.20 -5.08
CA SER A 81 -2.58 9.27 -4.17
C SER A 81 -3.15 8.66 -2.90
N VAL A 82 -2.90 9.30 -1.77
CA VAL A 82 -3.46 8.91 -0.47
C VAL A 82 -4.33 10.06 -0.01
N VAL A 83 -5.60 9.79 0.29
CA VAL A 83 -6.57 10.82 0.64
C VAL A 83 -7.20 10.53 2.00
N ASN A 84 -7.74 11.56 2.64
CA ASN A 84 -8.39 11.47 3.95
C ASN A 84 -7.48 10.92 5.05
N VAL A 85 -6.23 11.36 5.03
CA VAL A 85 -5.19 10.87 5.95
C VAL A 85 -5.32 11.58 7.30
N ASN A 86 -5.40 10.79 8.39
CA ASN A 86 -5.40 11.36 9.73
C ASN A 86 -3.98 11.79 10.14
N SER A 87 -3.87 12.53 11.24
CA SER A 87 -2.57 13.07 11.72
C SER A 87 -1.54 11.96 11.96
N ARG A 88 -1.96 10.86 12.56
CA ARG A 88 -1.08 9.72 12.87
C ARG A 88 -0.51 9.10 11.60
N ASN A 89 -1.36 8.85 10.61
CA ASN A 89 -0.93 8.28 9.33
C ASN A 89 -0.07 9.27 8.55
N ALA A 90 -0.38 10.56 8.60
CA ALA A 90 0.42 11.59 7.97
C ALA A 90 1.84 11.66 8.55
N GLU A 91 1.96 11.60 9.87
CA GLU A 91 3.27 11.56 10.53
C GLU A 91 4.05 10.31 10.15
N LEU A 92 3.38 9.17 10.07
CA LEU A 92 4.00 7.92 9.72
C LEU A 92 4.52 7.93 8.27
N LEU A 93 3.73 8.43 7.34
CA LEU A 93 4.15 8.60 5.95
C LEU A 93 5.38 9.50 5.86
N CYS A 94 5.36 10.62 6.58
CA CYS A 94 6.46 11.56 6.61
C CYS A 94 7.74 10.93 7.19
N SER A 95 7.60 10.19 8.29
CA SER A 95 8.74 9.57 8.97
C SER A 95 9.47 8.53 8.12
N LEU A 96 8.78 7.93 7.15
CA LEU A 96 9.36 6.95 6.23
C LEU A 96 9.73 7.55 4.87
N GLY A 97 9.57 8.85 4.70
CA GLY A 97 9.89 9.53 3.45
C GLY A 97 8.87 9.32 2.33
N LEU A 98 7.70 8.79 2.64
CA LEU A 98 6.68 8.46 1.64
C LEU A 98 5.89 9.68 1.17
N ASN A 99 5.90 10.77 1.93
CA ASN A 99 5.21 12.01 1.58
C ASN A 99 5.77 12.66 0.30
N GLU A 100 6.99 12.31 -0.09
CA GLU A 100 7.60 12.80 -1.34
C GLU A 100 7.26 11.92 -2.54
N LEU A 101 7.02 10.63 -2.29
CA LEU A 101 6.70 9.67 -3.34
C LEU A 101 5.20 9.60 -3.63
N LEU A 102 4.40 9.56 -2.58
CA LEU A 102 2.95 9.46 -2.69
C LEU A 102 2.34 10.85 -2.68
N LYS A 103 1.31 11.04 -3.50
CA LYS A 103 0.55 12.29 -3.45
C LYS A 103 -0.39 12.22 -2.25
N VAL A 104 -0.07 12.97 -1.19
CA VAL A 104 -0.92 13.06 -0.01
C VAL A 104 -1.91 14.18 -0.25
N GLY A 105 -3.16 13.82 -0.48
CA GLY A 105 -4.21 14.77 -0.82
C GLY A 105 -5.12 15.09 0.35
N VAL A 106 -5.80 16.21 0.22
CA VAL A 106 -6.86 16.63 1.13
C VAL A 106 -8.15 15.93 0.67
N SER A 107 -9.07 15.74 1.61
CA SER A 107 -10.33 15.05 1.46
C SER A 107 -10.97 15.14 0.06
N THR A 108 -11.05 14.01 -0.62
CA THR A 108 -11.87 13.88 -1.81
C THR A 108 -12.98 12.88 -1.54
N THR A 109 -14.18 13.22 -1.97
CA THR A 109 -15.26 12.24 -2.01
C THR A 109 -15.05 11.36 -3.24
N ARG A 110 -15.52 10.12 -3.17
CA ARG A 110 -15.55 9.24 -4.31
C ARG A 110 -16.22 9.95 -5.49
N LYS A 111 -15.60 9.92 -6.66
CA LYS A 111 -16.19 10.52 -7.85
C LYS A 111 -17.48 9.81 -8.23
N ASP A 112 -18.49 10.59 -8.55
CA ASP A 112 -19.74 10.04 -9.07
C ASP A 112 -19.48 9.24 -10.34
N GLY A 113 -20.17 8.11 -10.48
CA GLY A 113 -20.00 7.24 -11.64
C GLY A 113 -19.02 6.09 -11.47
N LEU A 114 -18.30 6.00 -10.34
CA LEU A 114 -17.50 4.83 -10.05
C LEU A 114 -18.40 3.64 -9.69
N PRO A 115 -18.04 2.41 -10.10
CA PRO A 115 -18.77 1.22 -9.68
C PRO A 115 -18.80 1.09 -8.17
N LEU A 116 -19.79 0.34 -7.67
CA LEU A 116 -19.85 0.00 -6.24
C LEU A 116 -18.57 -0.72 -5.84
N ALA A 117 -18.07 -0.38 -4.66
CA ALA A 117 -16.86 -0.99 -4.13
C ALA A 117 -17.11 -2.47 -3.79
N ILE A 118 -16.15 -3.30 -4.17
CA ILE A 118 -16.19 -4.75 -3.92
C ILE A 118 -15.08 -5.09 -2.91
N PRO A 119 -15.37 -5.94 -1.89
CA PRO A 119 -14.33 -6.34 -0.96
C PRO A 119 -13.29 -7.25 -1.62
N LEU A 120 -12.01 -7.04 -1.29
CA LEU A 120 -10.95 -7.97 -1.62
C LEU A 120 -10.91 -9.07 -0.57
N LYS A 121 -10.67 -10.30 -1.00
CA LYS A 121 -10.45 -11.39 -0.07
C LYS A 121 -9.11 -11.21 0.63
N GLU A 122 -9.13 -11.26 1.95
CA GLU A 122 -7.90 -11.25 2.72
C GLU A 122 -7.23 -12.62 2.63
N ALA A 123 -5.91 -12.62 2.52
CA ALA A 123 -5.12 -13.81 2.77
C ALA A 123 -5.09 -14.05 4.28
N CYS A 124 -5.18 -15.31 4.70
CA CYS A 124 -5.17 -15.64 6.13
C CYS A 124 -3.90 -15.19 6.83
N THR A 125 -2.77 -15.18 6.12
CA THR A 125 -1.48 -14.69 6.62
C THR A 125 -0.73 -14.02 5.47
N ALA A 126 0.00 -12.95 5.80
CA ALA A 126 0.89 -12.32 4.82
C ALA A 126 2.06 -13.27 4.53
N GLN A 127 2.38 -13.41 3.25
CA GLN A 127 3.52 -14.21 2.85
C GLN A 127 4.81 -13.47 3.20
N ALA A 128 5.82 -14.21 3.65
CA ALA A 128 7.12 -13.64 3.98
C ALA A 128 7.71 -12.85 2.82
N GLN A 129 7.50 -13.32 1.59
CA GLN A 129 7.94 -12.62 0.39
C GLN A 129 7.31 -11.22 0.27
N THR A 130 6.01 -11.10 0.55
CA THR A 130 5.31 -9.80 0.51
C THR A 130 5.87 -8.84 1.57
N ILE A 131 6.13 -9.34 2.77
CA ILE A 131 6.70 -8.53 3.85
C ILE A 131 8.11 -8.06 3.47
N LEU A 132 8.93 -8.96 2.93
CA LEU A 132 10.29 -8.62 2.48
C LEU A 132 10.28 -7.54 1.40
N GLU A 133 9.47 -7.73 0.35
CA GLU A 133 9.36 -6.77 -0.75
C GLU A 133 8.89 -5.39 -0.26
N ALA A 134 7.94 -5.37 0.68
CA ALA A 134 7.45 -4.13 1.25
C ALA A 134 8.56 -3.34 1.96
N HIS A 135 9.35 -4.03 2.77
CA HIS A 135 10.43 -3.39 3.51
C HIS A 135 11.59 -2.97 2.60
N GLU A 136 11.89 -3.76 1.59
CA GLU A 136 12.89 -3.39 0.58
C GLU A 136 12.46 -2.14 -0.20
N ALA A 137 11.16 -2.02 -0.52
CA ALA A 137 10.62 -0.84 -1.19
C ALA A 137 10.79 0.42 -0.32
N LEU A 138 10.53 0.32 0.98
CA LEU A 138 10.71 1.45 1.89
C LEU A 138 12.17 1.93 1.95
N ILE A 139 13.12 1.01 1.91
CA ILE A 139 14.55 1.34 1.90
C ILE A 139 14.95 1.96 0.57
N GLN A 140 14.44 1.45 -0.53
CA GLN A 140 14.71 2.00 -1.86
C GLN A 140 14.27 3.46 -1.97
N ILE A 141 13.12 3.79 -1.38
CA ILE A 141 12.58 5.16 -1.42
C ILE A 141 13.40 6.10 -0.56
N ALA A 142 13.74 5.67 0.65
CA ALA A 142 14.50 6.48 1.60
C ALA A 142 15.55 5.60 2.28
N PRO A 143 16.82 5.67 1.84
CA PRO A 143 17.88 4.84 2.43
C PRO A 143 18.04 4.99 3.95
N ALA A 144 17.60 6.12 4.51
CA ALA A 144 17.57 6.32 5.96
C ALA A 144 16.67 5.30 6.69
N ASN A 145 15.80 4.61 5.95
CA ASN A 145 14.95 3.55 6.53
C ASN A 145 15.73 2.25 6.77
N LEU A 146 16.93 2.09 6.23
CA LEU A 146 17.71 0.85 6.39
C LEU A 146 17.92 0.46 7.86
N PRO A 147 18.37 1.35 8.76
CA PRO A 147 18.53 0.97 10.15
C PRO A 147 17.23 0.54 10.83
N LYS A 148 16.09 1.04 10.37
CA LYS A 148 14.79 0.71 10.94
C LYS A 148 14.35 -0.72 10.62
N PHE A 149 14.73 -1.26 9.47
CA PHE A 149 14.20 -2.51 8.95
C PHE A 149 15.27 -3.57 8.64
N LYS A 150 16.53 -3.26 8.88
CA LYS A 150 17.66 -4.15 8.56
C LYS A 150 17.50 -5.55 9.16
N ASP A 151 17.15 -5.65 10.43
CA ASP A 151 17.02 -6.94 11.11
C ASP A 151 15.81 -7.73 10.60
N VAL A 152 14.69 -7.02 10.31
CA VAL A 152 13.50 -7.66 9.73
C VAL A 152 13.84 -8.26 8.37
N ILE A 153 14.53 -7.50 7.51
CA ILE A 153 14.93 -7.96 6.19
C ILE A 153 15.85 -9.17 6.28
N GLN A 154 16.84 -9.14 7.17
CA GLN A 154 17.76 -10.26 7.34
C GLN A 154 17.01 -11.52 7.82
N TYR A 155 16.13 -11.36 8.79
CA TYR A 155 15.31 -12.46 9.28
C TYR A 155 14.45 -13.07 8.15
N LEU A 156 13.81 -12.24 7.33
CA LEU A 156 12.97 -12.70 6.24
C LEU A 156 13.77 -13.39 5.14
N LYS A 157 14.96 -12.89 4.83
CA LYS A 157 15.86 -13.54 3.87
C LYS A 157 16.30 -14.91 4.34
N ASP A 158 16.63 -15.03 5.62
CA ASP A 158 17.00 -16.30 6.21
C ASP A 158 15.83 -17.29 6.18
N ASP A 159 14.64 -16.82 6.53
CA ASP A 159 13.41 -17.63 6.51
C ASP A 159 13.07 -18.13 5.09
N LEU A 160 13.33 -17.32 4.09
CA LEU A 160 13.08 -17.65 2.68
C LEU A 160 14.27 -18.35 2.02
N HIS A 161 15.35 -18.62 2.76
CA HIS A 161 16.60 -19.22 2.24
C HIS A 161 17.22 -18.42 1.09
N LEU A 162 17.10 -17.10 1.15
CA LEU A 162 17.69 -16.23 0.13
C LEU A 162 19.13 -15.86 0.49
N SER A 163 20.01 -15.96 -0.50
CA SER A 163 21.41 -15.54 -0.33
C SER A 163 21.51 -14.02 -0.18
N THR A 164 22.35 -13.59 0.73
CA THR A 164 22.70 -12.18 0.84
C THR A 164 23.66 -11.78 -0.27
#